data_4f6331850580c8f8313f68e2a808ad48
#
_entry.id   4f6331850580c8f8313f68e2a808ad48
#
_cell.length_a   1.000
_cell.length_b   1.000
_cell.length_c   1.000
_cell.angle_alpha   90.00
_cell.angle_beta   90.00
_cell.angle_gamma   90.00
#
_symmetry.space_group_name_H-M   'P 1'
#
loop_
_entity.id
_entity.type
_entity.pdbx_description
1 polymer ?
#
loop_
_entity_poly.entity_id
_entity_poly.type
_entity_poly.pdbx_seq_one_letter_code
_entity_poly.pdbx_strand_id
1 'polypeptide(L)'
;MTRVIGYRRFGGVQVLEEEECALPQPGKGQVVVHMRAAGINPVDYKLFGGITKPLEVVRTIAHPSRWFAKGQQRKLRGVGQDFAGVVSAVGPEVNNVVVGDEVLGLLRAAPWQVRERGSLATEILTSVENIVPKPASVSFEVAGGLGVAAQTAMGALRCVDVQAGDVVVVAGAAGGVGGVVTQLAISRGASVIGIASPANADYLRSLGATPVAYGEGLEQRIREAAPSVTAFVDCFGGYASLAHRLGVAGKRVGTLVPTPAIALHRARFTGGRHGTISDIATVAGMVADGSVTLTIARTYPLEVEQVRAAYQELMGGHVRGKIVITAS
;
A
#
# COMPACT_ATOMS: atom_id res chain seq x y z
N MET A 1 -24.96 11.77 7.34
CA MET A 1 -24.81 10.75 6.31
C MET A 1 -23.34 10.68 5.94
N THR A 2 -22.83 9.52 5.54
CA THR A 2 -21.46 9.34 5.01
C THR A 2 -21.55 8.76 3.60
N ARG A 3 -20.75 9.30 2.68
CA ARG A 3 -20.60 8.75 1.32
C ARG A 3 -19.51 7.69 1.35
N VAL A 4 -19.75 6.55 0.72
CA VAL A 4 -18.80 5.42 0.66
C VAL A 4 -18.68 4.96 -0.79
N ILE A 5 -17.46 4.81 -1.29
CA ILE A 5 -17.21 4.15 -2.57
C ILE A 5 -16.81 2.70 -2.32
N GLY A 6 -17.46 1.80 -3.03
CA GLY A 6 -17.26 0.37 -2.87
C GLY A 6 -17.73 -0.43 -4.08
N TYR A 7 -17.89 -1.73 -3.90
CA TYR A 7 -18.36 -2.65 -4.92
C TYR A 7 -19.23 -3.76 -4.33
N ARG A 8 -20.20 -4.25 -5.10
CA ARG A 8 -21.06 -5.39 -4.72
C ARG A 8 -20.72 -6.67 -5.48
N ARG A 9 -20.08 -6.53 -6.64
CA ARG A 9 -19.66 -7.63 -7.53
C ARG A 9 -18.22 -7.44 -7.94
N PHE A 10 -17.52 -8.52 -8.22
CA PHE A 10 -16.18 -8.45 -8.78
C PHE A 10 -16.19 -8.06 -10.25
N GLY A 11 -15.23 -7.25 -10.66
CA GLY A 11 -15.07 -6.80 -12.05
C GLY A 11 -13.95 -5.77 -12.19
N GLY A 12 -13.94 -5.07 -13.31
CA GLY A 12 -13.07 -3.90 -13.51
C GLY A 12 -13.56 -2.67 -12.74
N VAL A 13 -13.00 -1.52 -13.01
CA VAL A 13 -13.32 -0.26 -12.29
C VAL A 13 -14.79 0.14 -12.37
N GLN A 14 -15.51 -0.31 -13.41
CA GLN A 14 -16.95 -0.04 -13.60
C GLN A 14 -17.85 -0.66 -12.52
N VAL A 15 -17.33 -1.57 -11.69
CA VAL A 15 -18.12 -2.14 -10.57
C VAL A 15 -18.10 -1.27 -9.32
N LEU A 16 -17.28 -0.22 -9.31
CA LEU A 16 -17.27 0.75 -8.24
C LEU A 16 -18.55 1.57 -8.29
N GLU A 17 -19.19 1.74 -7.16
CA GLU A 17 -20.41 2.52 -6.98
C GLU A 17 -20.31 3.33 -5.69
N GLU A 18 -21.06 4.42 -5.63
CA GLU A 18 -21.17 5.27 -4.46
C GLU A 18 -22.49 5.00 -3.74
N GLU A 19 -22.45 4.98 -2.42
CA GLU A 19 -23.63 4.81 -1.57
C GLU A 19 -23.58 5.78 -0.40
N GLU A 20 -24.70 6.38 -0.08
CA GLU A 20 -24.88 7.11 1.15
C GLU A 20 -25.36 6.19 2.27
N CYS A 21 -24.63 6.19 3.37
CA CYS A 21 -24.92 5.36 4.55
C CYS A 21 -25.14 6.22 5.79
N ALA A 22 -25.70 5.62 6.81
CA ALA A 22 -25.75 6.26 8.13
C ALA A 22 -24.34 6.56 8.65
N LEU A 23 -24.17 7.69 9.34
CA LEU A 23 -22.92 8.03 10.00
C LEU A 23 -22.55 6.93 11.00
N PRO A 24 -21.32 6.39 10.94
CA PRO A 24 -20.90 5.33 11.85
C PRO A 24 -20.81 5.88 13.29
N GLN A 25 -21.27 5.08 14.24
CA GLN A 25 -21.07 5.37 15.66
C GLN A 25 -19.87 4.56 16.16
N PRO A 26 -18.87 5.18 16.80
CA PRO A 26 -17.71 4.46 17.31
C PRO A 26 -18.06 3.67 18.56
N GLY A 27 -17.77 2.37 18.53
CA GLY A 27 -17.84 1.50 19.70
C GLY A 27 -16.58 1.62 20.57
N LYS A 28 -16.47 0.72 21.56
CA LYS A 28 -15.31 0.61 22.45
C LYS A 28 -13.99 0.51 21.65
N GLY A 29 -13.00 1.35 21.98
CA GLY A 29 -11.70 1.36 21.33
C GLY A 29 -11.72 1.80 19.85
N GLN A 30 -12.81 2.43 19.39
CA GLN A 30 -12.95 2.90 18.01
C GLN A 30 -13.04 4.42 17.93
N VAL A 31 -12.67 4.94 16.78
CA VAL A 31 -12.81 6.34 16.42
C VAL A 31 -13.45 6.48 15.05
N VAL A 32 -14.06 7.62 14.79
CA VAL A 32 -14.46 8.05 13.45
C VAL A 32 -13.50 9.14 12.99
N VAL A 33 -13.01 9.02 11.78
CA VAL A 33 -12.11 9.99 11.16
C VAL A 33 -12.79 10.59 9.94
N HIS A 34 -12.94 11.91 9.95
CA HIS A 34 -13.34 12.67 8.77
C HIS A 34 -12.17 12.66 7.77
N MET A 35 -12.34 11.95 6.66
CA MET A 35 -11.29 11.72 5.68
C MET A 35 -10.97 13.00 4.91
N ARG A 36 -9.70 13.35 4.85
CA ARG A 36 -9.16 14.43 4.03
C ARG A 36 -8.43 13.91 2.80
N ALA A 37 -7.72 12.79 2.96
CA ALA A 37 -6.99 12.15 1.88
C ALA A 37 -6.88 10.64 2.08
N ALA A 38 -6.92 9.86 1.01
CA ALA A 38 -6.80 8.40 1.01
C ALA A 38 -5.97 7.91 -0.20
N GLY A 39 -4.86 7.24 0.05
CA GLY A 39 -4.02 6.68 -1.01
C GLY A 39 -4.63 5.41 -1.61
N ILE A 40 -4.60 5.29 -2.93
CA ILE A 40 -5.00 4.06 -3.60
C ILE A 40 -3.81 3.14 -3.87
N ASN A 41 -4.07 1.84 -3.90
CA ASN A 41 -3.05 0.81 -3.97
C ASN A 41 -3.39 -0.30 -4.98
N PRO A 42 -2.38 -0.98 -5.58
CA PRO A 42 -2.63 -2.14 -6.44
C PRO A 42 -3.44 -3.26 -5.79
N VAL A 43 -3.36 -3.42 -4.47
CA VAL A 43 -4.16 -4.41 -3.75
C VAL A 43 -5.65 -4.13 -3.81
N ASP A 44 -6.06 -2.87 -3.89
CA ASP A 44 -7.47 -2.49 -3.94
C ASP A 44 -8.14 -3.00 -5.22
N TYR A 45 -7.55 -2.72 -6.39
CA TYR A 45 -8.12 -3.20 -7.67
C TYR A 45 -7.97 -4.73 -7.84
N LYS A 46 -6.98 -5.36 -7.22
CA LYS A 46 -6.89 -6.82 -7.18
C LYS A 46 -8.03 -7.42 -6.33
N LEU A 47 -8.44 -6.76 -5.26
CA LEU A 47 -9.56 -7.19 -4.42
C LEU A 47 -10.89 -7.07 -5.16
N PHE A 48 -11.25 -5.89 -5.68
CA PHE A 48 -12.49 -5.77 -6.44
C PHE A 48 -12.43 -6.47 -7.81
N GLY A 49 -11.24 -6.71 -8.37
CA GLY A 49 -11.01 -7.56 -9.53
C GLY A 49 -11.25 -9.05 -9.26
N GLY A 50 -11.31 -9.44 -8.00
CA GLY A 50 -11.69 -10.79 -7.58
C GLY A 50 -10.54 -11.74 -7.30
N ILE A 51 -9.38 -11.25 -6.87
CA ILE A 51 -8.27 -12.12 -6.41
C ILE A 51 -8.70 -13.07 -5.27
N THR A 52 -9.75 -12.71 -4.52
CA THR A 52 -10.32 -13.53 -3.43
C THR A 52 -11.43 -14.47 -3.89
N LYS A 53 -11.83 -14.48 -5.17
CA LYS A 53 -12.91 -15.35 -5.68
C LYS A 53 -12.74 -16.84 -5.32
N PRO A 54 -11.55 -17.46 -5.46
CA PRO A 54 -11.38 -18.86 -5.10
C PRO A 54 -11.69 -19.12 -3.63
N LEU A 55 -11.27 -18.23 -2.73
CA LEU A 55 -11.53 -18.33 -1.30
C LEU A 55 -13.02 -18.18 -0.98
N GLU A 56 -13.73 -17.29 -1.68
CA GLU A 56 -15.18 -17.12 -1.49
C GLU A 56 -15.96 -18.34 -1.97
N VAL A 57 -15.55 -18.97 -3.05
CA VAL A 57 -16.14 -20.23 -3.52
C VAL A 57 -15.99 -21.31 -2.45
N VAL A 58 -14.78 -21.50 -1.92
CA VAL A 58 -14.53 -22.49 -0.84
C VAL A 58 -15.40 -22.18 0.40
N ARG A 59 -15.49 -20.92 0.82
CA ARG A 59 -16.33 -20.50 1.96
C ARG A 59 -17.82 -20.72 1.71
N THR A 60 -18.29 -20.53 0.49
CA THR A 60 -19.69 -20.78 0.13
C THR A 60 -20.01 -22.27 0.19
N ILE A 61 -19.11 -23.12 -0.32
CA ILE A 61 -19.25 -24.57 -0.24
C ILE A 61 -19.24 -25.04 1.22
N ALA A 62 -18.36 -24.49 2.05
CA ALA A 62 -18.23 -24.85 3.46
C ALA A 62 -19.42 -24.39 4.35
N HIS A 63 -20.24 -23.44 3.86
CA HIS A 63 -21.39 -22.90 4.60
C HIS A 63 -22.66 -22.93 3.74
N PRO A 64 -23.42 -24.04 3.73
CA PRO A 64 -24.62 -24.21 2.90
C PRO A 64 -25.71 -23.15 3.11
N SER A 65 -25.78 -22.54 4.32
CA SER A 65 -26.72 -21.43 4.59
C SER A 65 -26.53 -20.22 3.65
N ARG A 66 -25.35 -20.06 3.05
CA ARG A 66 -25.06 -19.01 2.08
C ARG A 66 -25.63 -19.29 0.67
N TRP A 67 -26.02 -20.53 0.40
CA TRP A 67 -26.66 -20.92 -0.87
C TRP A 67 -28.06 -20.32 -0.99
N PHE A 68 -28.76 -20.17 0.13
CA PHE A 68 -30.11 -19.59 0.18
C PHE A 68 -30.10 -18.05 0.19
N ALA A 69 -28.94 -17.43 0.36
CA ALA A 69 -28.79 -15.98 0.25
C ALA A 69 -28.73 -15.48 -1.22
N LYS A 70 -28.95 -16.35 -2.21
CA LYS A 70 -29.11 -15.97 -3.61
C LYS A 70 -30.40 -15.15 -3.77
N GLY A 71 -30.26 -13.81 -3.85
CA GLY A 71 -31.40 -12.89 -4.00
C GLY A 71 -31.35 -11.68 -3.07
N GLN A 72 -30.63 -11.73 -1.96
CA GLN A 72 -30.39 -10.53 -1.17
C GLN A 72 -29.37 -9.64 -1.89
N GLN A 73 -29.65 -8.33 -1.97
CA GLN A 73 -28.66 -7.35 -2.43
C GLN A 73 -27.36 -7.55 -1.67
N ARG A 74 -26.28 -7.82 -2.39
CA ARG A 74 -24.97 -7.96 -1.76
C ARG A 74 -24.60 -6.65 -1.10
N LYS A 75 -24.23 -6.68 0.18
CA LYS A 75 -23.75 -5.51 0.91
C LYS A 75 -22.58 -4.88 0.15
N LEU A 76 -22.53 -3.56 0.15
CA LEU A 76 -21.41 -2.80 -0.39
C LEU A 76 -20.12 -3.19 0.37
N ARG A 77 -19.06 -3.44 -0.38
CA ARG A 77 -17.71 -3.71 0.13
C ARG A 77 -16.88 -2.47 -0.11
N GLY A 78 -16.46 -1.81 0.94
CA GLY A 78 -15.65 -0.60 0.84
C GLY A 78 -14.28 -0.86 0.21
N VAL A 79 -13.78 0.14 -0.47
CA VAL A 79 -12.47 0.15 -1.16
C VAL A 79 -11.53 1.12 -0.45
N GLY A 80 -10.20 0.88 -0.61
CA GLY A 80 -9.15 1.69 -0.02
C GLY A 80 -8.71 1.21 1.37
N GLN A 81 -7.48 1.52 1.71
CA GLN A 81 -6.83 1.14 2.97
C GLN A 81 -6.16 2.31 3.66
N ASP A 82 -5.39 3.11 2.90
CA ASP A 82 -4.68 4.28 3.40
C ASP A 82 -5.65 5.42 3.66
N PHE A 83 -5.43 6.18 4.72
CA PHE A 83 -6.16 7.42 4.95
C PHE A 83 -5.38 8.38 5.84
N ALA A 84 -5.73 9.65 5.73
CA ALA A 84 -5.43 10.69 6.69
C ALA A 84 -6.67 11.61 6.82
N GLY A 85 -6.86 12.17 8.00
CA GLY A 85 -8.00 13.02 8.28
C GLY A 85 -8.00 13.53 9.70
N VAL A 86 -9.16 14.02 10.13
CA VAL A 86 -9.37 14.60 11.45
C VAL A 86 -10.35 13.72 12.23
N VAL A 87 -10.03 13.42 13.47
CA VAL A 87 -10.94 12.64 14.34
C VAL A 87 -12.22 13.44 14.56
N SER A 88 -13.36 12.88 14.14
CA SER A 88 -14.69 13.49 14.24
C SER A 88 -15.51 12.93 15.40
N ALA A 89 -15.23 11.70 15.86
CA ALA A 89 -15.86 11.11 17.04
C ALA A 89 -14.96 10.06 17.69
N VAL A 90 -15.11 9.91 19.00
CA VAL A 90 -14.33 9.00 19.83
C VAL A 90 -15.29 8.10 20.60
N GLY A 91 -15.05 6.79 20.56
CA GLY A 91 -15.83 5.79 21.30
C GLY A 91 -15.33 5.59 22.74
N PRO A 92 -16.07 4.81 23.53
CA PRO A 92 -15.65 4.47 24.89
C PRO A 92 -14.26 3.84 24.95
N GLU A 93 -13.53 4.10 26.05
CA GLU A 93 -12.20 3.54 26.35
C GLU A 93 -11.08 3.98 25.37
N VAL A 94 -11.28 5.02 24.60
CA VAL A 94 -10.23 5.69 23.84
C VAL A 94 -9.75 6.89 24.68
N ASN A 95 -8.49 6.86 25.15
CA ASN A 95 -7.95 7.85 26.07
C ASN A 95 -6.75 8.63 25.49
N ASN A 96 -6.24 8.20 24.35
CA ASN A 96 -5.01 8.72 23.74
C ASN A 96 -5.27 9.54 22.46
N VAL A 97 -6.52 9.78 22.11
CA VAL A 97 -6.96 10.54 20.92
C VAL A 97 -8.20 11.31 21.27
N VAL A 98 -8.32 12.54 20.79
CA VAL A 98 -9.48 13.40 21.00
C VAL A 98 -10.07 13.89 19.67
N VAL A 99 -11.32 14.38 19.71
CA VAL A 99 -11.93 15.03 18.54
C VAL A 99 -11.12 16.26 18.15
N GLY A 100 -10.81 16.38 16.85
CA GLY A 100 -9.97 17.43 16.30
C GLY A 100 -8.52 17.00 16.03
N ASP A 101 -8.08 15.85 16.54
CA ASP A 101 -6.72 15.34 16.26
C ASP A 101 -6.55 15.01 14.78
N GLU A 102 -5.45 15.46 14.19
CA GLU A 102 -5.03 15.07 12.85
C GLU A 102 -4.29 13.72 12.88
N VAL A 103 -4.78 12.77 12.12
CA VAL A 103 -4.28 11.40 12.11
C VAL A 103 -4.04 10.87 10.71
N LEU A 104 -3.15 9.90 10.59
CA LEU A 104 -3.05 9.03 9.43
C LEU A 104 -3.13 7.57 9.88
N GLY A 105 -3.53 6.70 8.98
CA GLY A 105 -3.70 5.32 9.36
C GLY A 105 -3.87 4.36 8.19
N LEU A 106 -4.07 3.11 8.57
CA LEU A 106 -4.22 2.01 7.64
C LEU A 106 -5.34 1.08 8.11
N LEU A 107 -6.40 0.95 7.32
CA LEU A 107 -7.43 -0.05 7.56
C LEU A 107 -6.86 -1.45 7.35
N ARG A 108 -6.54 -2.13 8.46
CA ARG A 108 -6.06 -3.51 8.43
C ARG A 108 -7.26 -4.46 8.36
N ALA A 109 -7.26 -5.33 7.37
CA ALA A 109 -8.16 -6.48 7.35
C ALA A 109 -7.34 -7.72 7.03
N ALA A 110 -7.63 -8.82 7.70
CA ALA A 110 -7.09 -10.10 7.26
C ALA A 110 -7.57 -10.39 5.83
N PRO A 111 -6.77 -11.04 4.98
CA PRO A 111 -7.12 -11.30 3.58
C PRO A 111 -8.46 -12.01 3.38
N TRP A 112 -8.93 -12.71 4.43
CA TRP A 112 -10.20 -13.44 4.44
C TRP A 112 -11.37 -12.63 5.04
N GLN A 113 -11.15 -11.43 5.57
CA GLN A 113 -12.22 -10.57 6.07
C GLN A 113 -12.77 -9.74 4.92
N VAL A 114 -14.08 -9.86 4.69
CA VAL A 114 -14.78 -8.93 3.80
C VAL A 114 -14.85 -7.57 4.52
N ARG A 115 -14.24 -6.55 3.94
CA ARG A 115 -14.37 -5.20 4.46
C ARG A 115 -15.76 -4.69 4.17
N GLU A 116 -16.54 -4.44 5.19
CA GLU A 116 -17.81 -3.74 5.04
C GLU A 116 -17.58 -2.25 4.74
N ARG A 117 -16.42 -1.70 5.15
CA ARG A 117 -16.06 -0.28 4.95
C ARG A 117 -14.60 -0.18 4.48
N GLY A 118 -14.33 0.76 3.57
CA GLY A 118 -13.00 1.11 3.08
C GLY A 118 -12.64 2.54 3.48
N SER A 119 -11.43 2.98 3.10
CA SER A 119 -10.99 4.35 3.34
C SER A 119 -11.51 5.35 2.30
N LEU A 120 -12.07 4.88 1.19
CA LEU A 120 -12.74 5.78 0.23
C LEU A 120 -14.16 6.11 0.71
N ALA A 121 -14.23 6.86 1.79
CA ALA A 121 -15.45 7.30 2.45
C ALA A 121 -15.23 8.67 3.11
N THR A 122 -16.28 9.49 3.23
CA THR A 122 -16.16 10.78 3.93
C THR A 122 -15.93 10.62 5.43
N GLU A 123 -16.43 9.53 6.02
CA GLU A 123 -16.22 9.20 7.43
C GLU A 123 -15.76 7.74 7.56
N ILE A 124 -14.63 7.54 8.22
CA ILE A 124 -13.97 6.25 8.38
C ILE A 124 -14.10 5.80 9.82
N LEU A 125 -14.81 4.68 10.06
CA LEU A 125 -14.81 4.00 11.35
C LEU A 125 -13.64 3.04 11.44
N THR A 126 -12.80 3.19 12.45
CA THR A 126 -11.63 2.33 12.64
C THR A 126 -11.30 2.12 14.13
N SER A 127 -10.47 1.10 14.42
CA SER A 127 -9.87 0.97 15.76
C SER A 127 -8.82 2.06 15.95
N VAL A 128 -8.71 2.57 17.18
CA VAL A 128 -7.64 3.51 17.58
C VAL A 128 -6.23 2.92 17.35
N GLU A 129 -6.09 1.60 17.33
CA GLU A 129 -4.84 0.90 17.04
C GLU A 129 -4.40 0.99 15.57
N ASN A 130 -5.27 1.45 14.68
CA ASN A 130 -5.00 1.57 13.24
C ASN A 130 -4.58 2.98 12.83
N ILE A 131 -4.46 3.90 13.76
CA ILE A 131 -4.10 5.29 13.50
C ILE A 131 -2.84 5.70 14.27
N VAL A 132 -2.16 6.70 13.75
CA VAL A 132 -1.06 7.41 14.42
C VAL A 132 -1.24 8.91 14.22
N PRO A 133 -0.68 9.76 15.09
CA PRO A 133 -0.72 11.20 14.89
C PRO A 133 -0.08 11.60 13.55
N LYS A 134 -0.72 12.52 12.83
CA LYS A 134 -0.13 13.12 11.64
C LYS A 134 0.83 14.25 12.07
N PRO A 135 2.11 14.21 11.67
CA PRO A 135 3.01 15.32 11.92
C PRO A 135 2.47 16.62 11.27
N ALA A 136 2.54 17.73 11.97
CA ALA A 136 1.96 19.01 11.54
C ALA A 136 2.54 19.50 10.19
N SER A 137 3.83 19.24 9.93
CA SER A 137 4.51 19.61 8.68
C SER A 137 4.15 18.74 7.47
N VAL A 138 3.47 17.60 7.67
CA VAL A 138 3.08 16.68 6.59
C VAL A 138 1.68 17.03 6.10
N SER A 139 1.50 17.24 4.79
CA SER A 139 0.17 17.49 4.23
C SER A 139 -0.74 16.26 4.33
N PHE A 140 -2.05 16.45 4.25
CA PHE A 140 -2.99 15.33 4.27
C PHE A 140 -2.82 14.38 3.08
N GLU A 141 -2.47 14.91 1.89
CA GLU A 141 -2.24 14.11 0.69
C GLU A 141 -1.06 13.17 0.88
N VAL A 142 0.05 13.66 1.41
CA VAL A 142 1.23 12.84 1.71
C VAL A 142 0.91 11.84 2.79
N ALA A 143 0.30 12.26 3.89
CA ALA A 143 -0.09 11.40 5.00
C ALA A 143 -1.08 10.31 4.55
N GLY A 144 -2.09 10.67 3.75
CA GLY A 144 -3.08 9.75 3.20
C GLY A 144 -2.49 8.71 2.24
N GLY A 145 -1.37 9.03 1.57
CA GLY A 145 -0.64 8.09 0.71
C GLY A 145 0.35 7.19 1.44
N LEU A 146 0.63 7.44 2.72
CA LEU A 146 1.79 6.87 3.41
C LEU A 146 1.52 5.48 4.02
N GLY A 147 0.32 5.16 4.46
CA GLY A 147 0.01 3.99 5.28
C GLY A 147 0.57 2.66 4.74
N VAL A 148 0.08 2.22 3.57
CA VAL A 148 0.56 0.99 2.91
C VAL A 148 2.03 1.12 2.50
N ALA A 149 2.45 2.30 2.01
CA ALA A 149 3.81 2.49 1.52
C ALA A 149 4.83 2.32 2.67
N ALA A 150 4.62 2.98 3.80
CA ALA A 150 5.48 2.91 4.97
C ALA A 150 5.53 1.51 5.58
N GLN A 151 4.34 0.96 5.91
CA GLN A 151 4.25 -0.36 6.55
C GLN A 151 4.87 -1.45 5.66
N THR A 152 4.60 -1.41 4.35
CA THR A 152 5.10 -2.40 3.41
C THR A 152 6.61 -2.28 3.21
N ALA A 153 7.14 -1.06 3.09
CA ALA A 153 8.57 -0.83 2.91
C ALA A 153 9.36 -1.30 4.14
N MET A 154 8.96 -0.89 5.34
CA MET A 154 9.59 -1.33 6.59
C MET A 154 9.54 -2.84 6.77
N GLY A 155 8.37 -3.43 6.50
CA GLY A 155 8.19 -4.89 6.56
C GLY A 155 9.03 -5.63 5.52
N ALA A 156 9.18 -5.11 4.31
CA ALA A 156 10.01 -5.72 3.28
C ALA A 156 11.50 -5.71 3.67
N LEU A 157 12.03 -4.56 4.09
CA LEU A 157 13.41 -4.43 4.51
C LEU A 157 13.75 -5.29 5.74
N ARG A 158 12.83 -5.38 6.70
CA ARG A 158 12.95 -6.28 7.87
C ARG A 158 12.94 -7.74 7.44
N CYS A 159 12.06 -8.13 6.52
CA CYS A 159 11.92 -9.50 6.05
C CYS A 159 13.19 -10.02 5.36
N VAL A 160 13.87 -9.17 4.58
CA VAL A 160 15.11 -9.53 3.89
C VAL A 160 16.37 -9.10 4.67
N ASP A 161 16.19 -8.55 5.87
CA ASP A 161 17.26 -8.21 6.82
C ASP A 161 18.31 -7.26 6.24
N VAL A 162 17.88 -6.13 5.66
CA VAL A 162 18.79 -5.14 5.06
C VAL A 162 19.63 -4.47 6.15
N GLN A 163 20.96 -4.50 5.95
CA GLN A 163 21.99 -3.97 6.85
C GLN A 163 22.86 -2.90 6.16
N ALA A 164 23.62 -2.17 6.95
CA ALA A 164 24.65 -1.27 6.43
C ALA A 164 25.70 -2.05 5.62
N GLY A 165 26.11 -1.50 4.49
CA GLY A 165 27.03 -2.13 3.54
C GLY A 165 26.40 -3.08 2.54
N ASP A 166 25.08 -3.37 2.65
CA ASP A 166 24.37 -4.14 1.62
C ASP A 166 24.31 -3.41 0.28
N VAL A 167 24.26 -4.18 -0.80
CA VAL A 167 23.87 -3.73 -2.13
C VAL A 167 22.49 -4.30 -2.44
N VAL A 168 21.49 -3.43 -2.41
CA VAL A 168 20.07 -3.79 -2.53
C VAL A 168 19.54 -3.43 -3.90
N VAL A 169 19.00 -4.41 -4.64
CA VAL A 169 18.22 -4.12 -5.85
C VAL A 169 16.75 -3.95 -5.47
N VAL A 170 16.15 -2.83 -5.91
CA VAL A 170 14.72 -2.54 -5.72
C VAL A 170 14.03 -2.50 -7.07
N ALA A 171 13.16 -3.46 -7.35
CA ALA A 171 12.32 -3.44 -8.55
C ALA A 171 11.05 -2.62 -8.31
N GLY A 172 10.67 -1.78 -9.31
CA GLY A 172 9.58 -0.80 -9.16
C GLY A 172 9.96 0.36 -8.25
N ALA A 173 11.24 0.74 -8.23
CA ALA A 173 11.83 1.74 -7.33
C ALA A 173 11.21 3.14 -7.46
N ALA A 174 10.60 3.49 -8.59
CA ALA A 174 9.93 4.78 -8.78
C ALA A 174 8.47 4.80 -8.28
N GLY A 175 7.90 3.66 -7.91
CA GLY A 175 6.53 3.56 -7.40
C GLY A 175 6.40 3.99 -5.94
N GLY A 176 5.16 4.09 -5.45
CA GLY A 176 4.89 4.58 -4.09
C GLY A 176 5.54 3.76 -2.97
N VAL A 177 5.54 2.43 -3.06
CA VAL A 177 6.24 1.55 -2.10
C VAL A 177 7.74 1.52 -2.39
N GLY A 178 8.13 1.31 -3.67
CA GLY A 178 9.53 1.16 -4.05
C GLY A 178 10.38 2.40 -3.76
N GLY A 179 9.82 3.60 -3.92
CA GLY A 179 10.50 4.85 -3.58
C GLY A 179 10.78 4.98 -2.07
N VAL A 180 9.85 4.53 -1.23
CA VAL A 180 10.05 4.49 0.22
C VAL A 180 11.06 3.40 0.61
N VAL A 181 10.96 2.18 0.02
CA VAL A 181 11.96 1.11 0.20
C VAL A 181 13.37 1.60 -0.10
N THR A 182 13.53 2.28 -1.25
CA THR A 182 14.81 2.85 -1.71
C THR A 182 15.42 3.76 -0.66
N GLN A 183 14.68 4.77 -0.21
CA GLN A 183 15.16 5.74 0.76
C GLN A 183 15.44 5.11 2.12
N LEU A 184 14.57 4.23 2.61
CA LEU A 184 14.79 3.52 3.88
C LEU A 184 15.96 2.54 3.83
N ALA A 185 16.27 1.94 2.69
CA ALA A 185 17.47 1.11 2.54
C ALA A 185 18.74 1.97 2.61
N ILE A 186 18.74 3.12 1.93
CA ILE A 186 19.84 4.08 1.96
C ILE A 186 20.06 4.64 3.38
N SER A 187 18.99 4.98 4.08
CA SER A 187 19.08 5.49 5.48
C SER A 187 19.66 4.45 6.45
N ARG A 188 19.61 3.16 6.11
CA ARG A 188 20.28 2.07 6.85
C ARG A 188 21.74 1.85 6.45
N GLY A 189 22.29 2.67 5.55
CA GLY A 189 23.66 2.55 5.06
C GLY A 189 23.84 1.53 3.94
N ALA A 190 22.78 1.12 3.26
CA ALA A 190 22.86 0.28 2.07
C ALA A 190 23.03 1.13 0.79
N SER A 191 23.72 0.57 -0.21
CA SER A 191 23.71 1.08 -1.58
C SER A 191 22.50 0.49 -2.32
N VAL A 192 21.79 1.32 -3.10
CA VAL A 192 20.57 0.87 -3.79
C VAL A 192 20.70 0.99 -5.30
N ILE A 193 20.38 -0.09 -6.01
CA ILE A 193 20.16 -0.13 -7.46
C ILE A 193 18.64 -0.14 -7.68
N GLY A 194 18.09 0.93 -8.27
CA GLY A 194 16.66 1.08 -8.52
C GLY A 194 16.29 0.68 -9.95
N ILE A 195 15.44 -0.33 -10.11
CA ILE A 195 14.91 -0.73 -11.42
C ILE A 195 13.63 0.08 -11.69
N ALA A 196 13.65 0.88 -12.78
CA ALA A 196 12.51 1.66 -13.25
C ALA A 196 12.61 1.92 -14.77
N SER A 197 11.67 2.69 -15.34
CA SER A 197 11.80 3.18 -16.72
C SER A 197 12.93 4.20 -16.85
N PRO A 198 13.53 4.37 -18.04
CA PRO A 198 14.55 5.40 -18.27
C PRO A 198 14.10 6.81 -17.85
N ALA A 199 12.84 7.16 -18.06
CA ALA A 199 12.24 8.44 -17.66
C ALA A 199 12.28 8.72 -16.14
N ASN A 200 12.53 7.71 -15.32
CA ASN A 200 12.64 7.84 -13.88
C ASN A 200 14.10 7.86 -13.38
N ALA A 201 15.11 7.90 -14.28
CA ALA A 201 16.50 7.82 -13.87
C ALA A 201 16.92 8.99 -12.95
N ASP A 202 16.58 10.24 -13.31
CA ASP A 202 16.92 11.40 -12.50
C ASP A 202 16.19 11.42 -11.16
N TYR A 203 14.93 10.97 -11.15
CA TYR A 203 14.20 10.79 -9.90
C TYR A 203 14.88 9.78 -8.97
N LEU A 204 15.33 8.63 -9.49
CA LEU A 204 16.04 7.65 -8.66
C LEU A 204 17.38 8.17 -8.15
N ARG A 205 18.11 8.95 -8.97
CA ARG A 205 19.34 9.64 -8.52
C ARG A 205 19.06 10.65 -7.42
N SER A 206 17.97 11.41 -7.52
CA SER A 206 17.57 12.35 -6.46
C SER A 206 17.21 11.66 -5.14
N LEU A 207 16.79 10.38 -5.17
CA LEU A 207 16.61 9.56 -4.00
C LEU A 207 17.91 8.93 -3.48
N GLY A 208 19.06 9.12 -4.15
CA GLY A 208 20.34 8.52 -3.80
C GLY A 208 20.59 7.12 -4.37
N ALA A 209 19.75 6.63 -5.28
CA ALA A 209 19.89 5.30 -5.87
C ALA A 209 20.58 5.36 -7.25
N THR A 210 21.26 4.26 -7.61
CA THR A 210 21.76 4.02 -8.96
C THR A 210 20.61 3.52 -9.85
N PRO A 211 20.18 4.28 -10.88
CA PRO A 211 19.08 3.86 -11.73
C PRO A 211 19.52 2.81 -12.74
N VAL A 212 18.71 1.79 -12.94
CA VAL A 212 18.85 0.79 -14.00
C VAL A 212 17.51 0.61 -14.72
N ALA A 213 17.53 0.71 -16.04
CA ALA A 213 16.33 0.52 -16.84
C ALA A 213 15.95 -0.96 -16.92
N TYR A 214 14.64 -1.27 -16.81
CA TYR A 214 14.14 -2.62 -17.07
C TYR A 214 14.20 -2.97 -18.58
N GLY A 215 13.88 -4.23 -18.93
CA GLY A 215 13.87 -4.74 -20.31
C GLY A 215 15.07 -5.59 -20.63
N GLU A 216 15.31 -5.82 -21.94
CA GLU A 216 16.39 -6.66 -22.42
C GLU A 216 17.75 -6.20 -21.88
N GLY A 217 18.64 -7.12 -21.51
CA GLY A 217 19.95 -6.81 -20.92
C GLY A 217 19.92 -6.30 -19.47
N LEU A 218 18.77 -6.38 -18.74
CA LEU A 218 18.66 -5.89 -17.38
C LEU A 218 19.67 -6.52 -16.43
N GLU A 219 19.88 -7.83 -16.50
CA GLU A 219 20.85 -8.54 -15.64
C GLU A 219 22.27 -8.00 -15.82
N GLN A 220 22.68 -7.79 -17.08
CA GLN A 220 23.99 -7.24 -17.39
C GLN A 220 24.16 -5.83 -16.81
N ARG A 221 23.17 -4.94 -17.00
CA ARG A 221 23.21 -3.58 -16.45
C ARG A 221 23.30 -3.56 -14.92
N ILE A 222 22.65 -4.51 -14.24
CA ILE A 222 22.79 -4.62 -12.78
C ILE A 222 24.21 -5.05 -12.39
N ARG A 223 24.81 -6.02 -13.10
CA ARG A 223 26.19 -6.48 -12.87
C ARG A 223 27.21 -5.39 -13.15
N GLU A 224 26.95 -4.55 -14.15
CA GLU A 224 27.78 -3.36 -14.45
C GLU A 224 27.66 -2.28 -13.37
N ALA A 225 26.46 -2.11 -12.79
CA ALA A 225 26.22 -1.16 -11.72
C ALA A 225 26.82 -1.56 -10.36
N ALA A 226 26.97 -2.87 -10.10
CA ALA A 226 27.62 -3.37 -8.89
C ALA A 226 28.17 -4.79 -9.11
N PRO A 227 29.37 -5.11 -8.56
CA PRO A 227 30.01 -6.41 -8.71
C PRO A 227 29.27 -7.52 -7.97
N SER A 228 28.49 -7.20 -6.93
CA SER A 228 27.69 -8.15 -6.17
C SER A 228 26.41 -7.51 -5.65
N VAL A 229 25.35 -8.30 -5.60
CA VAL A 229 24.05 -7.91 -5.03
C VAL A 229 23.79 -8.78 -3.79
N THR A 230 23.52 -8.17 -2.65
CA THR A 230 23.35 -8.90 -1.39
C THR A 230 21.89 -9.10 -0.98
N ALA A 231 20.98 -8.21 -1.43
CA ALA A 231 19.54 -8.32 -1.18
C ALA A 231 18.72 -7.82 -2.39
N PHE A 232 17.49 -8.30 -2.49
CA PHE A 232 16.56 -7.91 -3.56
C PHE A 232 15.16 -7.67 -3.00
N VAL A 233 14.57 -6.52 -3.27
CA VAL A 233 13.18 -6.20 -2.92
C VAL A 233 12.38 -5.96 -4.20
N ASP A 234 11.47 -6.89 -4.50
CA ASP A 234 10.62 -6.85 -5.68
C ASP A 234 9.26 -6.24 -5.33
N CYS A 235 9.10 -4.95 -5.59
CA CYS A 235 7.85 -4.23 -5.41
C CYS A 235 6.90 -4.32 -6.61
N PHE A 236 7.38 -4.84 -7.75
CA PHE A 236 6.62 -4.94 -9.00
C PHE A 236 6.04 -6.34 -9.23
N GLY A 237 6.86 -7.36 -9.02
CA GLY A 237 6.56 -8.77 -9.25
C GLY A 237 7.33 -9.38 -10.43
N GLY A 238 7.67 -10.67 -10.29
CA GLY A 238 8.29 -11.44 -11.37
C GLY A 238 9.82 -11.47 -11.38
N TYR A 239 10.48 -10.79 -10.46
CA TYR A 239 11.96 -10.68 -10.44
C TYR A 239 12.69 -11.73 -9.57
N ALA A 240 11.99 -12.67 -8.94
CA ALA A 240 12.63 -13.68 -8.08
C ALA A 240 13.69 -14.55 -8.83
N SER A 241 13.44 -14.90 -10.10
CA SER A 241 14.40 -15.64 -10.92
C SER A 241 15.62 -14.79 -11.29
N LEU A 242 15.46 -13.49 -11.54
CA LEU A 242 16.57 -12.58 -11.77
C LEU A 242 17.43 -12.45 -10.50
N ALA A 243 16.82 -12.26 -9.35
CA ALA A 243 17.54 -12.20 -8.08
C ALA A 243 18.39 -13.46 -7.84
N HIS A 244 17.84 -14.65 -8.16
CA HIS A 244 18.58 -15.90 -8.08
C HIS A 244 19.78 -15.95 -9.04
N ARG A 245 19.63 -15.55 -10.32
CA ARG A 245 20.75 -15.47 -11.27
C ARG A 245 21.83 -14.47 -10.86
N LEU A 246 21.44 -13.39 -10.17
CA LEU A 246 22.39 -12.43 -9.58
C LEU A 246 23.13 -12.99 -8.35
N GLY A 247 22.83 -14.22 -7.92
CA GLY A 247 23.47 -14.88 -6.78
C GLY A 247 22.89 -14.51 -5.42
N VAL A 248 21.75 -13.80 -5.37
CA VAL A 248 21.12 -13.41 -4.12
C VAL A 248 20.49 -14.61 -3.42
N ALA A 249 20.88 -14.86 -2.17
CA ALA A 249 20.31 -15.96 -1.38
C ALA A 249 18.78 -15.76 -1.21
N GLY A 250 17.99 -16.83 -1.37
CA GLY A 250 16.53 -16.73 -1.36
C GLY A 250 15.93 -16.03 -0.12
N LYS A 251 16.54 -16.24 1.07
CA LYS A 251 16.14 -15.54 2.30
C LYS A 251 16.35 -14.01 2.25
N ARG A 252 17.18 -13.54 1.33
CA ARG A 252 17.50 -12.12 1.07
C ARG A 252 16.71 -11.56 -0.12
N VAL A 253 15.75 -12.33 -0.67
CA VAL A 253 14.85 -11.91 -1.74
C VAL A 253 13.45 -11.77 -1.19
N GLY A 254 12.90 -10.56 -1.21
CA GLY A 254 11.53 -10.25 -0.81
C GLY A 254 10.70 -9.80 -1.99
N THR A 255 9.48 -10.29 -2.14
CA THR A 255 8.55 -9.82 -3.18
C THR A 255 7.17 -9.50 -2.61
N LEU A 256 6.54 -8.46 -3.14
CA LEU A 256 5.17 -8.06 -2.80
C LEU A 256 4.11 -8.79 -3.62
N VAL A 257 4.51 -9.49 -4.68
CA VAL A 257 3.59 -10.17 -5.60
C VAL A 257 3.87 -11.66 -5.58
N PRO A 258 2.91 -12.49 -5.12
CA PRO A 258 3.11 -13.93 -5.08
C PRO A 258 3.16 -14.51 -6.50
N THR A 259 4.23 -15.25 -6.79
CA THR A 259 4.44 -15.99 -8.03
C THR A 259 5.01 -17.37 -7.74
N PRO A 260 4.86 -18.38 -8.61
CA PRO A 260 5.46 -19.70 -8.43
C PRO A 260 7.00 -19.66 -8.22
N ALA A 261 7.68 -18.68 -8.81
CA ALA A 261 9.11 -18.49 -8.67
C ALA A 261 9.56 -18.23 -7.21
N ILE A 262 8.67 -17.75 -6.34
CA ILE A 262 8.96 -17.57 -4.91
C ILE A 262 9.34 -18.91 -4.27
N ALA A 263 8.52 -19.94 -4.47
CA ALA A 263 8.79 -21.27 -3.92
C ALA A 263 10.03 -21.89 -4.55
N LEU A 264 10.17 -21.78 -5.89
CA LEU A 264 11.30 -22.32 -6.64
C LEU A 264 12.65 -21.77 -6.16
N HIS A 265 12.74 -20.48 -5.90
CA HIS A 265 13.97 -19.79 -5.49
C HIS A 265 14.06 -19.52 -3.98
N ARG A 266 13.14 -20.07 -3.18
CA ARG A 266 13.07 -19.87 -1.73
C ARG A 266 13.02 -18.38 -1.33
N ALA A 267 12.47 -17.53 -2.21
CA ALA A 267 12.23 -16.14 -1.93
C ALA A 267 11.11 -15.98 -0.89
N ARG A 268 11.01 -14.80 -0.29
CA ARG A 268 10.02 -14.51 0.75
C ARG A 268 8.90 -13.66 0.19
N PHE A 269 7.66 -14.08 0.38
CA PHE A 269 6.53 -13.19 0.22
C PHE A 269 6.49 -12.24 1.42
N THR A 270 6.65 -10.96 1.15
CA THR A 270 6.80 -9.91 2.16
C THR A 270 5.71 -8.84 2.05
N GLY A 271 5.92 -7.72 2.68
CA GLY A 271 5.02 -6.57 2.67
C GLY A 271 4.38 -6.32 4.03
N GLY A 272 3.15 -5.81 4.03
CA GLY A 272 2.46 -5.34 5.23
C GLY A 272 2.32 -6.38 6.36
N ARG A 273 2.41 -7.67 6.06
CA ARG A 273 2.41 -8.74 7.07
C ARG A 273 3.61 -8.72 8.02
N HIS A 274 4.71 -8.11 7.60
CA HIS A 274 5.94 -7.96 8.39
C HIS A 274 6.12 -6.54 8.91
N GLY A 275 5.18 -5.64 8.62
CA GLY A 275 5.13 -4.27 9.10
C GLY A 275 4.13 -4.10 10.23
N THR A 276 4.27 -3.00 10.97
CA THR A 276 3.44 -2.62 12.11
C THR A 276 2.83 -1.25 11.90
N ILE A 277 1.89 -0.86 12.74
CA ILE A 277 1.34 0.50 12.71
C ILE A 277 2.39 1.53 13.16
N SER A 278 3.29 1.16 14.08
CA SER A 278 4.40 2.01 14.52
C SER A 278 5.41 2.30 13.41
N ASP A 279 5.54 1.43 12.42
CA ASP A 279 6.36 1.69 11.23
C ASP A 279 5.81 2.90 10.44
N ILE A 280 4.49 3.08 10.43
CA ILE A 280 3.86 4.24 9.78
C ILE A 280 4.25 5.53 10.53
N ALA A 281 4.19 5.52 11.86
CA ALA A 281 4.61 6.66 12.67
C ALA A 281 6.09 7.01 12.45
N THR A 282 6.96 5.99 12.43
CA THR A 282 8.39 6.17 12.17
C THR A 282 8.64 6.84 10.81
N VAL A 283 8.04 6.31 9.74
CA VAL A 283 8.23 6.86 8.39
C VAL A 283 7.56 8.24 8.25
N ALA A 284 6.42 8.47 8.93
CA ALA A 284 5.79 9.80 8.96
C ALA A 284 6.71 10.84 9.62
N GLY A 285 7.43 10.47 10.69
CA GLY A 285 8.47 11.29 11.29
C GLY A 285 9.61 11.59 10.32
N MET A 286 10.10 10.59 9.59
CA MET A 286 11.14 10.75 8.56
C MET A 286 10.66 11.61 7.37
N VAL A 287 9.37 11.61 7.07
CA VAL A 287 8.80 12.54 6.07
C VAL A 287 8.73 13.96 6.64
N ALA A 288 8.41 14.10 7.91
CA ALA A 288 8.31 15.39 8.57
C ALA A 288 9.66 16.11 8.70
N ASP A 289 10.75 15.37 8.89
CA ASP A 289 12.13 15.90 8.94
C ASP A 289 12.82 15.96 7.57
N GLY A 290 12.18 15.50 6.51
CA GLY A 290 12.69 15.54 5.14
C GLY A 290 13.68 14.43 4.78
N SER A 291 13.96 13.47 5.66
CA SER A 291 14.86 12.34 5.38
C SER A 291 14.25 11.29 4.46
N VAL A 292 12.92 11.25 4.36
CA VAL A 292 12.17 10.46 3.39
C VAL A 292 11.14 11.35 2.68
N THR A 293 10.95 11.15 1.39
CA THR A 293 9.92 11.85 0.61
C THR A 293 8.94 10.84 0.02
N LEU A 294 7.66 11.20 0.00
CA LEU A 294 6.62 10.46 -0.72
C LEU A 294 6.09 11.35 -1.86
N THR A 295 6.40 10.98 -3.09
CA THR A 295 5.89 11.69 -4.26
C THR A 295 4.40 11.41 -4.44
N ILE A 296 3.58 12.47 -4.52
CA ILE A 296 2.19 12.38 -4.94
C ILE A 296 2.14 12.68 -6.45
N ALA A 297 1.82 11.66 -7.23
CA ALA A 297 1.74 11.77 -8.69
C ALA A 297 0.55 12.61 -9.13
N ARG A 298 -0.59 12.38 -8.48
CA ARG A 298 -1.86 13.06 -8.76
C ARG A 298 -2.85 12.90 -7.61
N THR A 299 -3.75 13.88 -7.50
CA THR A 299 -4.92 13.82 -6.63
C THR A 299 -6.19 13.77 -7.45
N TYR A 300 -7.21 13.08 -6.93
CA TYR A 300 -8.55 12.99 -7.51
C TYR A 300 -9.59 13.24 -6.40
N PRO A 301 -10.70 13.93 -6.68
CA PRO A 301 -11.77 14.10 -5.69
C PRO A 301 -12.48 12.76 -5.39
N LEU A 302 -13.09 12.66 -4.20
CA LEU A 302 -13.88 11.51 -3.77
C LEU A 302 -15.25 11.52 -4.49
N GLU A 303 -15.23 11.20 -5.76
CA GLU A 303 -16.38 11.03 -6.65
C GLU A 303 -16.17 9.74 -7.44
N VAL A 304 -17.22 8.95 -7.64
CA VAL A 304 -17.08 7.60 -8.18
C VAL A 304 -16.40 7.57 -9.55
N GLU A 305 -16.70 8.52 -10.44
CA GLU A 305 -16.08 8.57 -11.77
C GLU A 305 -14.60 8.97 -11.69
N GLN A 306 -14.25 9.88 -10.79
CA GLN A 306 -12.86 10.27 -10.55
C GLN A 306 -12.05 9.14 -9.92
N VAL A 307 -12.65 8.40 -8.99
CA VAL A 307 -12.03 7.21 -8.39
C VAL A 307 -11.83 6.11 -9.43
N ARG A 308 -12.77 5.90 -10.35
CA ARG A 308 -12.59 4.99 -11.49
C ARG A 308 -11.41 5.40 -12.37
N ALA A 309 -11.31 6.68 -12.71
CA ALA A 309 -10.20 7.23 -13.49
C ALA A 309 -8.86 7.06 -12.75
N ALA A 310 -8.81 7.32 -11.44
CA ALA A 310 -7.63 7.13 -10.61
C ALA A 310 -7.14 5.66 -10.62
N TYR A 311 -8.05 4.69 -10.49
CA TYR A 311 -7.68 3.28 -10.59
C TYR A 311 -7.28 2.86 -12.00
N GLN A 312 -7.89 3.41 -13.06
CA GLN A 312 -7.46 3.16 -14.45
C GLN A 312 -6.02 3.65 -14.67
N GLU A 313 -5.67 4.86 -14.19
CA GLU A 313 -4.29 5.37 -14.25
C GLU A 313 -3.34 4.45 -13.46
N LEU A 314 -3.70 4.06 -12.23
CA LEU A 314 -2.87 3.17 -11.42
C LEU A 314 -2.65 1.80 -12.09
N MET A 315 -3.67 1.25 -12.73
CA MET A 315 -3.60 -0.03 -13.46
C MET A 315 -2.74 0.06 -14.72
N GLY A 316 -2.56 1.25 -15.30
CA GLY A 316 -1.65 1.52 -16.40
C GLY A 316 -0.16 1.33 -16.03
N GLY A 317 0.19 1.31 -14.75
CA GLY A 317 1.49 0.84 -14.23
C GLY A 317 2.67 1.80 -14.38
N HIS A 318 2.48 3.04 -14.81
CA HIS A 318 3.56 4.01 -15.04
C HIS A 318 3.53 5.19 -14.04
N VAL A 319 2.90 5.01 -12.89
CA VAL A 319 2.76 6.05 -11.86
C VAL A 319 4.06 6.18 -11.07
N ARG A 320 4.62 7.38 -11.03
CA ARG A 320 5.72 7.74 -10.13
C ARG A 320 5.13 8.16 -8.78
N GLY A 321 5.45 7.41 -7.72
CA GLY A 321 4.88 7.69 -6.38
C GLY A 321 3.46 7.17 -6.20
N LYS A 322 2.58 7.98 -5.60
CA LYS A 322 1.23 7.60 -5.18
C LYS A 322 0.16 8.46 -5.85
N ILE A 323 -0.99 7.85 -6.10
CA ILE A 323 -2.24 8.55 -6.42
C ILE A 323 -3.07 8.62 -5.14
N VAL A 324 -3.69 9.77 -4.89
CA VAL A 324 -4.45 10.04 -3.66
C VAL A 324 -5.84 10.56 -4.02
N ILE A 325 -6.85 10.08 -3.31
CA ILE A 325 -8.22 10.58 -3.36
C ILE A 325 -8.39 11.58 -2.23
N THR A 326 -8.96 12.76 -2.53
CA THR A 326 -9.17 13.83 -1.54
C THR A 326 -10.67 14.06 -1.34
N ALA A 327 -11.06 14.34 -0.08
CA ALA A 327 -12.37 14.86 0.27
C ALA A 327 -12.25 16.32 0.74
N SER A 328 -13.20 17.12 0.33
CA SER A 328 -13.35 18.52 0.75
C SER A 328 -13.96 18.61 2.15
#